data_dc5c25fa3e805b9dc87a0e0d6bed1f24
#
_entry.id   dc5c25fa3e805b9dc87a0e0d6bed1f24
#
_cell.length_a   1.000
_cell.length_b   1.000
_cell.length_c   1.000
_cell.angle_alpha   90.00
_cell.angle_beta   90.00
_cell.angle_gamma   90.00
#
_symmetry.space_group_name_H-M   'P 1'
#
loop_
_entity.id
_entity.type
_entity.pdbx_description
1 polymer ?
#
loop_
_entity_poly.entity_id
_entity_poly.type
_entity_poly.pdbx_seq_one_letter_code
_entity_poly.pdbx_strand_id
1 'polypeptide(L)'
;MSAQREGSLEAPTRQPLDWRNPDFYDGAKLYAELERVFGHCHGCRRCLSLCDSFPTLFDLVDNSETLEVDGVAKKDYWKVVDQCYLCDLCYMSKCPYVPPHEWNIDFPQLMLRAKAARFKEHGARTRDKLLASTDLVGTVAGIPGISVLVNAASRSGPLRKALEKVAGIHAGARLPCYQSRPLRRRLAGPRGLDPAVAVAGVRSRGKVALFATCYANRNEPGLGEDLVAVLEHNGIPVTVPQQERCCGMPRLELGDLESVARAKEQNIPQLARLVDDGWDILALVPSCVLLFKQQLPLLFAGDEQVKKVAAAFFDPFEYLLARHKEHWLNQCPFRLGVFKVGH
;
A
#
# COMPACT_ATOMS: atom_id res chain seq x y z
N MET A 1 -12.10 -41.67 -10.33
CA MET A 1 -11.35 -40.80 -9.39
C MET A 1 -11.03 -39.54 -10.20
N SER A 2 -11.75 -38.43 -9.96
CA SER A 2 -11.43 -37.15 -10.56
C SER A 2 -10.07 -36.70 -9.98
N ALA A 3 -9.07 -36.50 -10.84
CA ALA A 3 -7.82 -35.89 -10.40
C ALA A 3 -8.19 -34.51 -9.82
N GLN A 4 -8.14 -34.38 -8.50
CA GLN A 4 -8.28 -33.08 -7.85
C GLN A 4 -7.20 -32.17 -8.42
N ARG A 5 -7.61 -31.13 -9.13
CA ARG A 5 -6.68 -30.12 -9.62
C ARG A 5 -6.04 -29.46 -8.41
N GLU A 6 -4.73 -29.45 -8.37
CA GLU A 6 -3.99 -28.71 -7.37
C GLU A 6 -4.23 -27.21 -7.55
N GLY A 7 -4.89 -26.57 -6.58
CA GLY A 7 -5.22 -25.16 -6.59
C GLY A 7 -6.55 -24.81 -7.26
N SER A 8 -6.92 -23.53 -7.21
CA SER A 8 -8.13 -22.97 -7.83
C SER A 8 -7.76 -22.00 -8.94
N LEU A 9 -8.60 -22.00 -10.02
CA LEU A 9 -8.56 -20.99 -11.10
C LEU A 9 -9.63 -19.90 -10.93
N GLU A 10 -10.42 -19.97 -9.87
CA GLU A 10 -11.44 -18.98 -9.58
C GLU A 10 -10.81 -17.65 -9.15
N ALA A 11 -11.53 -16.54 -9.36
CA ALA A 11 -11.09 -15.23 -8.94
C ALA A 11 -10.92 -15.21 -7.41
N PRO A 12 -9.80 -14.69 -6.89
CA PRO A 12 -9.58 -14.62 -5.45
C PRO A 12 -10.67 -13.82 -4.74
N THR A 13 -11.14 -14.34 -3.63
CA THR A 13 -12.09 -13.67 -2.74
C THR A 13 -11.44 -13.45 -1.37
N ARG A 14 -11.80 -12.35 -0.69
CA ARG A 14 -11.30 -12.06 0.64
C ARG A 14 -12.41 -11.94 1.65
N GLN A 15 -12.15 -12.44 2.85
CA GLN A 15 -13.04 -12.27 4.00
C GLN A 15 -12.71 -10.96 4.73
N PRO A 16 -13.73 -10.24 5.21
CA PRO A 16 -13.50 -9.10 6.10
C PRO A 16 -12.67 -9.46 7.32
N LEU A 17 -11.84 -8.53 7.77
CA LEU A 17 -11.05 -8.68 8.99
C LEU A 17 -11.82 -8.12 10.18
N ASP A 18 -12.27 -9.01 11.07
CA ASP A 18 -12.89 -8.60 12.34
C ASP A 18 -11.85 -8.24 13.40
N TRP A 19 -11.05 -7.21 13.09
CA TRP A 19 -9.94 -6.77 13.92
C TRP A 19 -10.37 -6.13 15.26
N ARG A 20 -11.65 -5.83 15.44
CA ARG A 20 -12.20 -5.37 16.72
C ARG A 20 -12.56 -6.51 17.67
N ASN A 21 -12.68 -7.70 17.15
CA ASN A 21 -12.94 -8.90 17.94
C ASN A 21 -11.70 -9.28 18.77
N PRO A 22 -11.81 -9.52 20.09
CA PRO A 22 -10.71 -9.98 20.91
C PRO A 22 -10.02 -11.25 20.38
N ASP A 23 -10.76 -12.16 19.76
CA ASP A 23 -10.25 -13.41 19.17
C ASP A 23 -9.24 -13.17 18.02
N PHE A 24 -9.32 -12.02 17.37
CA PHE A 24 -8.34 -11.63 16.35
C PHE A 24 -6.92 -11.55 16.93
N TYR A 25 -6.80 -11.21 18.20
CA TYR A 25 -5.54 -11.01 18.92
C TYR A 25 -5.14 -12.21 19.79
N ASP A 26 -5.93 -13.28 19.79
CA ASP A 26 -5.62 -14.49 20.56
C ASP A 26 -4.32 -15.13 20.05
N GLY A 27 -3.31 -15.19 20.94
CA GLY A 27 -1.99 -15.67 20.57
C GLY A 27 -1.96 -17.15 20.21
N ALA A 28 -2.74 -18.00 20.92
CA ALA A 28 -2.78 -19.44 20.63
C ALA A 28 -3.40 -19.70 19.26
N LYS A 29 -4.52 -19.05 18.96
CA LYS A 29 -5.18 -19.12 17.63
C LYS A 29 -4.29 -18.57 16.53
N LEU A 30 -3.55 -17.48 16.80
CA LEU A 30 -2.62 -16.88 15.85
C LEU A 30 -1.47 -17.83 15.52
N TYR A 31 -0.81 -18.42 16.53
CA TYR A 31 0.30 -19.32 16.29
C TYR A 31 -0.14 -20.61 15.59
N ALA A 32 -1.29 -21.16 15.91
CA ALA A 32 -1.85 -22.32 15.22
C ALA A 32 -2.10 -22.01 13.73
N GLU A 33 -2.60 -20.81 13.40
CA GLU A 33 -2.84 -20.40 12.04
C GLU A 33 -1.53 -20.09 11.28
N LEU A 34 -0.54 -19.48 11.94
CA LEU A 34 0.79 -19.30 11.37
C LEU A 34 1.44 -20.64 11.01
N GLU A 35 1.39 -21.61 11.91
CA GLU A 35 1.95 -22.95 11.70
C GLU A 35 1.24 -23.66 10.53
N ARG A 36 -0.08 -23.60 10.48
CA ARG A 36 -0.87 -24.18 9.39
C ARG A 36 -0.50 -23.57 8.03
N VAL A 37 -0.51 -22.24 7.94
CA VAL A 37 -0.24 -21.53 6.68
C VAL A 37 1.23 -21.69 6.25
N PHE A 38 2.16 -21.64 7.20
CA PHE A 38 3.59 -21.84 6.91
C PHE A 38 3.87 -23.24 6.40
N GLY A 39 3.20 -24.27 6.94
CA GLY A 39 3.26 -25.65 6.44
C GLY A 39 2.83 -25.74 4.96
N HIS A 40 1.71 -25.18 4.61
CA HIS A 40 1.25 -25.15 3.22
C HIS A 40 2.21 -24.37 2.31
N CYS A 41 2.73 -23.21 2.77
CA CYS A 41 3.69 -22.40 2.01
C CYS A 41 5.01 -23.14 1.81
N HIS A 42 5.51 -23.84 2.85
CA HIS A 42 6.71 -24.67 2.78
C HIS A 42 6.56 -25.81 1.77
N GLY A 43 5.45 -26.55 1.83
CA GLY A 43 5.17 -27.63 0.88
C GLY A 43 5.04 -27.17 -0.57
N CYS A 44 4.53 -25.95 -0.80
CA CYS A 44 4.30 -25.38 -2.14
C CYS A 44 5.51 -24.65 -2.74
N ARG A 45 6.20 -23.82 -1.99
CA ARG A 45 7.40 -23.00 -2.34
C ARG A 45 7.31 -22.11 -3.58
N ARG A 46 6.14 -21.93 -4.20
CA ARG A 46 5.96 -21.13 -5.42
C ARG A 46 6.38 -19.67 -5.26
N CYS A 47 6.31 -19.13 -4.05
CA CYS A 47 6.54 -17.72 -3.75
C CYS A 47 8.00 -17.39 -3.42
N LEU A 48 8.94 -18.33 -3.56
CA LEU A 48 10.36 -18.15 -3.22
C LEU A 48 10.96 -16.84 -3.77
N SER A 49 10.59 -16.46 -4.99
CA SER A 49 11.16 -15.30 -5.68
C SER A 49 10.37 -14.01 -5.52
N LEU A 50 9.31 -13.97 -4.69
CA LEU A 50 8.45 -12.78 -4.57
C LEU A 50 8.96 -11.75 -3.58
N CYS A 51 9.43 -12.17 -2.42
CA CYS A 51 9.92 -11.31 -1.35
C CYS A 51 10.73 -12.11 -0.34
N ASP A 52 11.36 -11.43 0.62
CA ASP A 52 12.25 -12.07 1.60
C ASP A 52 11.53 -12.91 2.66
N SER A 53 10.19 -12.76 2.85
CA SER A 53 9.43 -13.58 3.81
C SER A 53 9.51 -15.07 3.48
N PHE A 54 9.41 -15.45 2.20
CA PHE A 54 9.36 -16.86 1.81
C PHE A 54 10.72 -17.55 1.88
N PRO A 55 11.83 -16.99 1.34
CA PRO A 55 13.15 -17.55 1.60
C PRO A 55 13.45 -17.70 3.10
N THR A 56 13.12 -16.67 3.90
CA THR A 56 13.29 -16.72 5.36
C THR A 56 12.51 -17.88 5.98
N LEU A 57 11.27 -18.11 5.57
CA LEU A 57 10.47 -19.24 6.04
C LEU A 57 11.13 -20.57 5.64
N PHE A 58 11.50 -20.71 4.38
CA PHE A 58 12.02 -21.97 3.86
C PHE A 58 13.39 -22.30 4.48
N ASP A 59 14.27 -21.32 4.65
CA ASP A 59 15.55 -21.49 5.32
C ASP A 59 15.37 -21.89 6.81
N LEU A 60 14.38 -21.32 7.51
CA LEU A 60 14.09 -21.73 8.90
C LEU A 60 13.62 -23.18 8.97
N VAL A 61 12.79 -23.62 8.04
CA VAL A 61 12.29 -25.01 8.01
C VAL A 61 13.40 -25.96 7.57
N ASP A 62 14.13 -25.64 6.49
CA ASP A 62 15.20 -26.50 5.95
C ASP A 62 16.37 -26.68 6.93
N ASN A 63 16.55 -25.75 7.89
CA ASN A 63 17.55 -25.85 8.96
C ASN A 63 16.96 -26.37 10.29
N SER A 64 15.68 -26.75 10.35
CA SER A 64 15.06 -27.34 11.55
C SER A 64 15.38 -28.83 11.68
N GLU A 65 15.28 -29.37 12.89
CA GLU A 65 15.56 -30.81 13.15
C GLU A 65 14.58 -31.74 12.43
N THR A 66 13.32 -31.35 12.32
CA THR A 66 12.27 -32.16 11.68
C THR A 66 12.16 -31.93 10.18
N LEU A 67 12.80 -30.89 9.64
CA LEU A 67 12.63 -30.40 8.27
C LEU A 67 11.17 -29.99 7.97
N GLU A 68 10.41 -29.69 9.02
CA GLU A 68 9.02 -29.27 8.99
C GLU A 68 8.82 -28.02 9.87
N VAL A 69 7.65 -27.38 9.77
CA VAL A 69 7.37 -26.12 10.48
C VAL A 69 7.32 -26.32 12.00
N ASP A 70 6.95 -27.50 12.45
CA ASP A 70 6.91 -27.86 13.90
C ASP A 70 8.31 -27.84 14.54
N GLY A 71 9.37 -28.09 13.77
CA GLY A 71 10.76 -27.98 14.20
C GLY A 71 11.28 -26.55 14.33
N VAL A 72 10.54 -25.56 13.84
CA VAL A 72 10.91 -24.13 13.92
C VAL A 72 10.43 -23.54 15.23
N ALA A 73 11.31 -22.92 15.99
CA ALA A 73 10.95 -22.25 17.23
C ALA A 73 9.96 -21.11 16.95
N LYS A 74 8.82 -21.05 17.71
CA LYS A 74 7.76 -20.05 17.49
C LYS A 74 8.24 -18.59 17.52
N LYS A 75 9.29 -18.30 18.29
CA LYS A 75 9.94 -16.98 18.30
C LYS A 75 10.54 -16.59 16.95
N ASP A 76 10.93 -17.56 16.13
CA ASP A 76 11.56 -17.34 14.82
C ASP A 76 10.53 -17.07 13.72
N TYR A 77 9.24 -17.36 13.93
CA TYR A 77 8.15 -16.99 13.01
C TYR A 77 8.10 -15.47 12.77
N TRP A 78 8.53 -14.69 13.77
CA TRP A 78 8.58 -13.23 13.64
C TRP A 78 9.59 -12.75 12.61
N LYS A 79 10.64 -13.53 12.29
CA LYS A 79 11.57 -13.22 11.21
C LYS A 79 10.84 -13.21 9.86
N VAL A 80 9.89 -14.14 9.66
CA VAL A 80 9.05 -14.23 8.47
C VAL A 80 8.05 -13.08 8.42
N VAL A 81 7.38 -12.80 9.55
CA VAL A 81 6.38 -11.71 9.68
C VAL A 81 7.01 -10.35 9.41
N ASP A 82 8.24 -10.12 9.91
CA ASP A 82 8.93 -8.83 9.77
C ASP A 82 9.38 -8.55 8.33
N GLN A 83 9.59 -9.57 7.50
CA GLN A 83 9.91 -9.43 6.08
C GLN A 83 8.69 -9.17 5.18
N CYS A 84 7.47 -9.27 5.71
CA CYS A 84 6.25 -9.02 4.93
C CYS A 84 5.89 -7.54 4.91
N TYR A 85 5.82 -6.94 3.72
CA TYR A 85 5.43 -5.55 3.47
C TYR A 85 3.95 -5.37 3.13
N LEU A 86 3.12 -6.40 3.31
CA LEU A 86 1.67 -6.36 3.05
C LEU A 86 1.32 -5.89 1.62
N CYS A 87 2.15 -6.21 0.64
CA CYS A 87 1.98 -5.77 -0.75
C CYS A 87 0.98 -6.57 -1.57
N ASP A 88 0.41 -7.64 -0.99
CA ASP A 88 -0.57 -8.57 -1.60
C ASP A 88 -0.08 -9.34 -2.84
N LEU A 89 1.17 -9.20 -3.25
CA LEU A 89 1.67 -9.80 -4.48
C LEU A 89 1.56 -11.34 -4.49
N CYS A 90 1.84 -11.98 -3.36
CA CYS A 90 1.69 -13.44 -3.22
C CYS A 90 0.23 -13.87 -3.31
N TYR A 91 -0.71 -13.05 -2.82
CA TYR A 91 -2.14 -13.32 -2.90
C TYR A 91 -2.66 -13.17 -4.33
N MET A 92 -2.36 -12.04 -5.00
CA MET A 92 -2.97 -11.66 -6.26
C MET A 92 -2.39 -12.39 -7.48
N SER A 93 -1.12 -12.81 -7.44
CA SER A 93 -0.42 -13.23 -8.66
C SER A 93 0.08 -14.68 -8.65
N LYS A 94 0.20 -15.33 -7.50
CA LYS A 94 0.87 -16.63 -7.44
C LYS A 94 0.17 -17.72 -6.64
N CYS A 95 -0.55 -17.40 -5.59
CA CYS A 95 -1.09 -18.41 -4.70
C CYS A 95 -2.34 -19.09 -5.28
N PRO A 96 -2.30 -20.40 -5.61
CA PRO A 96 -3.48 -21.12 -6.09
C PRO A 96 -4.42 -21.55 -4.96
N TYR A 97 -4.03 -21.32 -3.70
CA TYR A 97 -4.73 -21.77 -2.50
C TYR A 97 -5.43 -20.65 -1.75
N VAL A 98 -5.55 -19.47 -2.39
CA VAL A 98 -6.33 -18.36 -1.85
C VAL A 98 -7.84 -18.71 -1.86
N PRO A 99 -8.65 -18.09 -1.00
CA PRO A 99 -10.10 -18.25 -1.09
C PRO A 99 -10.61 -18.01 -2.53
N PRO A 100 -11.54 -18.83 -3.04
CA PRO A 100 -12.38 -19.80 -2.33
C PRO A 100 -11.81 -21.22 -2.18
N HIS A 101 -10.51 -21.42 -2.37
CA HIS A 101 -9.88 -22.73 -2.16
C HIS A 101 -10.07 -23.19 -0.71
N GLU A 102 -10.26 -24.50 -0.49
CA GLU A 102 -10.52 -25.10 0.86
C GLU A 102 -9.42 -24.80 1.90
N TRP A 103 -8.17 -24.65 1.47
CA TRP A 103 -7.06 -24.28 2.35
C TRP A 103 -7.09 -22.82 2.80
N ASN A 104 -7.87 -21.99 2.14
CA ASN A 104 -8.14 -20.61 2.55
C ASN A 104 -6.86 -19.83 2.95
N ILE A 105 -5.85 -19.85 2.09
CA ILE A 105 -4.56 -19.21 2.37
C ILE A 105 -4.62 -17.72 2.05
N ASP A 106 -4.62 -16.87 3.05
CA ASP A 106 -4.40 -15.43 2.90
C ASP A 106 -3.19 -14.99 3.71
N PHE A 107 -2.00 -15.21 3.14
CA PHE A 107 -0.74 -14.90 3.80
C PHE A 107 -0.62 -13.43 4.22
N PRO A 108 -0.92 -12.41 3.37
CA PRO A 108 -0.82 -11.01 3.78
C PRO A 108 -1.73 -10.65 4.95
N GLN A 109 -2.98 -11.14 4.97
CA GLN A 109 -3.89 -10.87 6.09
C GLN A 109 -3.43 -11.54 7.39
N LEU A 110 -2.88 -12.75 7.30
CA LEU A 110 -2.29 -13.42 8.46
C LEU A 110 -1.07 -12.63 9.00
N MET A 111 -0.22 -12.11 8.11
CA MET A 111 0.90 -11.26 8.52
C MET A 111 0.42 -9.95 9.16
N LEU A 112 -0.62 -9.34 8.62
CA LEU A 112 -1.26 -8.15 9.22
C LEU A 112 -1.81 -8.48 10.62
N ARG A 113 -2.51 -9.61 10.77
CA ARG A 113 -3.02 -10.09 12.06
C ARG A 113 -1.88 -10.26 13.07
N ALA A 114 -0.78 -10.90 12.68
CA ALA A 114 0.39 -11.09 13.53
C ALA A 114 0.99 -9.74 13.97
N LYS A 115 1.22 -8.83 13.01
CA LYS A 115 1.73 -7.49 13.31
C LYS A 115 0.80 -6.72 14.25
N ALA A 116 -0.52 -6.78 14.04
CA ALA A 116 -1.51 -6.12 14.88
C ALA A 116 -1.57 -6.71 16.31
N ALA A 117 -1.48 -8.03 16.45
CA ALA A 117 -1.41 -8.68 17.75
C ALA A 117 -0.17 -8.24 18.53
N ARG A 118 1.00 -8.26 17.90
CA ARG A 118 2.25 -7.79 18.50
C ARG A 118 2.21 -6.30 18.86
N PHE A 119 1.63 -5.47 17.98
CA PHE A 119 1.48 -4.04 18.24
C PHE A 119 0.57 -3.77 19.43
N LYS A 120 -0.53 -4.51 19.55
CA LYS A 120 -1.46 -4.40 20.69
C LYS A 120 -0.81 -4.78 22.00
N GLU A 121 0.02 -5.81 22.01
CA GLU A 121 0.69 -6.33 23.21
C GLU A 121 1.91 -5.45 23.62
N HIS A 122 2.75 -5.06 22.66
CA HIS A 122 4.05 -4.43 22.95
C HIS A 122 4.16 -3.01 22.41
N GLY A 123 3.24 -2.57 21.57
CA GLY A 123 3.36 -1.34 20.80
C GLY A 123 4.45 -1.43 19.71
N ALA A 124 4.94 -0.27 19.28
CA ALA A 124 6.09 -0.18 18.41
C ALA A 124 7.15 0.74 19.04
N ARG A 125 8.41 0.58 18.63
CA ARG A 125 9.51 1.44 19.06
C ARG A 125 9.22 2.90 18.71
N THR A 126 9.66 3.83 19.52
CA THR A 126 9.46 5.28 19.29
C THR A 126 9.96 5.71 17.90
N ARG A 127 11.10 5.16 17.48
CA ARG A 127 11.66 5.35 16.14
C ARG A 127 10.65 4.99 15.04
N ASP A 128 10.04 3.79 15.13
CA ASP A 128 9.16 3.27 14.10
C ASP A 128 7.83 4.06 14.06
N LYS A 129 7.34 4.48 15.23
CA LYS A 129 6.18 5.40 15.34
C LYS A 129 6.46 6.76 14.71
N LEU A 130 7.67 7.28 14.89
CA LEU A 130 8.10 8.56 14.29
C LEU A 130 8.18 8.43 12.76
N LEU A 131 8.84 7.39 12.25
CA LEU A 131 8.97 7.15 10.80
C LEU A 131 7.60 6.92 10.14
N ALA A 132 6.68 6.26 10.82
CA ALA A 132 5.31 6.07 10.36
C ALA A 132 4.45 7.36 10.44
N SER A 133 4.92 8.41 11.11
CA SER A 133 4.25 9.72 11.20
C SER A 133 4.65 10.63 10.04
N THR A 134 4.41 10.17 8.81
CA THR A 134 4.90 10.79 7.58
C THR A 134 4.42 12.24 7.37
N ASP A 135 3.22 12.59 7.81
CA ASP A 135 2.72 13.98 7.74
C ASP A 135 3.52 14.92 8.65
N LEU A 136 3.79 14.49 9.90
CA LEU A 136 4.58 15.29 10.86
C LEU A 136 6.03 15.44 10.35
N VAL A 137 6.67 14.29 10.05
CA VAL A 137 8.05 14.27 9.56
C VAL A 137 8.20 15.10 8.29
N GLY A 138 7.29 14.90 7.32
CA GLY A 138 7.31 15.63 6.06
C GLY A 138 7.03 17.13 6.23
N THR A 139 6.22 17.52 7.22
CA THR A 139 5.95 18.95 7.51
C THR A 139 7.19 19.62 8.10
N VAL A 140 7.83 19.00 9.09
CA VAL A 140 9.02 19.55 9.72
C VAL A 140 10.22 19.54 8.76
N ALA A 141 10.48 18.40 8.13
CA ALA A 141 11.60 18.26 7.19
C ALA A 141 11.41 19.09 5.90
N GLY A 142 10.19 19.48 5.56
CA GLY A 142 9.88 20.34 4.41
C GLY A 142 9.98 21.85 4.69
N ILE A 143 10.26 22.29 5.92
CA ILE A 143 10.46 23.71 6.23
C ILE A 143 11.68 24.24 5.44
N PRO A 144 11.58 25.41 4.76
CA PRO A 144 12.72 26.04 4.10
C PRO A 144 13.92 26.18 5.07
N GLY A 145 15.11 25.84 4.61
CA GLY A 145 16.31 25.76 5.45
C GLY A 145 16.47 24.40 6.14
N ILE A 146 15.46 23.88 6.84
CA ILE A 146 15.50 22.54 7.43
C ILE A 146 15.61 21.47 6.35
N SER A 147 14.87 21.61 5.26
CA SER A 147 14.95 20.67 4.11
C SER A 147 16.35 20.61 3.51
N VAL A 148 17.05 21.73 3.41
CA VAL A 148 18.44 21.77 2.92
C VAL A 148 19.36 21.01 3.88
N LEU A 149 19.23 21.24 5.19
CA LEU A 149 20.03 20.56 6.23
C LEU A 149 19.77 19.06 6.27
N VAL A 150 18.51 18.66 6.28
CA VAL A 150 18.10 17.24 6.28
C VAL A 150 18.60 16.52 5.04
N ASN A 151 18.45 17.14 3.87
CA ASN A 151 18.90 16.56 2.60
C ASN A 151 20.44 16.47 2.54
N ALA A 152 21.16 17.49 3.03
CA ALA A 152 22.62 17.47 3.13
C ALA A 152 23.11 16.39 4.11
N ALA A 153 22.47 16.27 5.28
CA ALA A 153 22.75 15.24 6.27
C ALA A 153 22.53 13.83 5.70
N SER A 154 21.45 13.64 4.95
CA SER A 154 21.11 12.37 4.29
C SER A 154 22.12 11.94 3.22
N ARG A 155 22.93 12.87 2.71
CA ARG A 155 24.00 12.60 1.72
C ARG A 155 25.39 12.47 2.37
N SER A 156 25.55 12.87 3.61
CA SER A 156 26.83 12.87 4.33
C SER A 156 27.13 11.48 4.91
N GLY A 157 28.21 10.83 4.46
CA GLY A 157 28.62 9.51 4.93
C GLY A 157 28.80 9.42 6.47
N PRO A 158 29.52 10.34 7.12
CA PRO A 158 29.65 10.34 8.57
C PRO A 158 28.31 10.48 9.33
N LEU A 159 27.42 11.38 8.87
CA LEU A 159 26.09 11.55 9.48
C LEU A 159 25.19 10.33 9.22
N ARG A 160 25.32 9.67 8.10
CA ARG A 160 24.62 8.41 7.81
C ARG A 160 25.03 7.29 8.76
N LYS A 161 26.33 7.14 9.05
CA LYS A 161 26.84 6.18 10.04
C LYS A 161 26.36 6.52 11.47
N ALA A 162 26.29 7.80 11.82
CA ALA A 162 25.70 8.21 13.09
C ALA A 162 24.22 7.89 13.17
N LEU A 163 23.47 8.15 12.10
CA LEU A 163 22.04 7.82 12.00
C LEU A 163 21.79 6.31 12.10
N GLU A 164 22.67 5.49 11.53
CA GLU A 164 22.60 4.02 11.65
C GLU A 164 22.74 3.59 13.12
N LYS A 165 23.69 4.15 13.86
CA LYS A 165 23.89 3.84 15.28
C LYS A 165 22.72 4.27 16.16
N VAL A 166 22.13 5.46 15.90
CA VAL A 166 21.08 6.05 16.73
C VAL A 166 19.70 5.53 16.35
N ALA A 167 19.41 5.49 15.04
CA ALA A 167 18.09 5.16 14.52
C ALA A 167 18.01 3.77 13.84
N GLY A 168 19.12 3.05 13.74
CA GLY A 168 19.18 1.73 13.09
C GLY A 168 18.83 1.79 11.58
N ILE A 169 19.02 2.95 10.94
CA ILE A 169 18.78 3.11 9.50
C ILE A 169 20.13 2.91 8.79
N HIS A 170 20.25 1.80 8.06
CA HIS A 170 21.51 1.44 7.40
C HIS A 170 22.10 2.60 6.59
N ALA A 171 23.41 2.83 6.72
CA ALA A 171 24.07 3.96 6.09
C ALA A 171 23.99 3.96 4.57
N GLY A 172 23.88 2.80 3.93
CA GLY A 172 23.68 2.63 2.49
C GLY A 172 22.23 2.76 2.02
N ALA A 173 21.23 2.83 2.92
CA ALA A 173 19.83 2.98 2.51
C ALA A 173 19.62 4.35 1.83
N ARG A 174 18.90 4.37 0.71
CA ARG A 174 18.54 5.63 0.05
C ARG A 174 17.39 6.28 0.82
N LEU A 175 17.62 7.47 1.36
CA LEU A 175 16.56 8.27 1.97
C LEU A 175 15.98 9.25 0.95
N PRO A 176 14.65 9.42 0.94
CA PRO A 176 14.03 10.41 0.06
C PRO A 176 14.43 11.84 0.46
N CYS A 177 14.56 12.72 -0.53
CA CYS A 177 14.79 14.15 -0.28
C CYS A 177 13.47 14.82 0.08
N TYR A 178 13.53 15.81 0.99
CA TYR A 178 12.36 16.63 1.32
C TYR A 178 12.35 17.93 0.54
N GLN A 179 11.18 18.28 0.01
CA GLN A 179 10.96 19.49 -0.78
C GLN A 179 10.29 20.58 0.08
N SER A 180 10.83 21.80 0.01
CA SER A 180 10.27 22.95 0.75
C SER A 180 8.97 23.48 0.12
N ARG A 181 8.74 23.21 -1.18
CA ARG A 181 7.50 23.54 -1.87
C ARG A 181 6.75 22.26 -2.23
N PRO A 182 5.78 21.83 -1.40
CA PRO A 182 5.05 20.59 -1.59
C PRO A 182 4.14 20.65 -2.84
N LEU A 183 3.77 19.48 -3.39
CA LEU A 183 2.94 19.35 -4.59
C LEU A 183 1.66 20.18 -4.50
N ARG A 184 0.93 20.11 -3.38
CA ARG A 184 -0.31 20.88 -3.18
C ARG A 184 -0.12 22.38 -3.36
N ARG A 185 1.02 22.94 -2.91
CA ARG A 185 1.36 24.36 -3.14
C ARG A 185 1.73 24.65 -4.59
N ARG A 186 2.37 23.69 -5.26
CA ARG A 186 2.76 23.85 -6.68
C ARG A 186 1.53 23.83 -7.58
N LEU A 187 0.55 23.01 -7.22
CA LEU A 187 -0.68 22.82 -7.97
C LEU A 187 -1.87 23.63 -7.40
N ALA A 188 -1.63 24.54 -6.45
CA ALA A 188 -2.67 25.42 -5.93
C ALA A 188 -3.12 26.46 -6.96
N GLY A 189 -4.42 26.73 -7.01
CA GLY A 189 -5.04 27.71 -7.87
C GLY A 189 -5.98 27.11 -8.93
N PRO A 190 -6.68 27.97 -9.69
CA PRO A 190 -7.57 27.52 -10.75
C PRO A 190 -6.78 26.82 -11.85
N ARG A 191 -7.29 25.71 -12.33
CA ARG A 191 -6.70 24.93 -13.40
C ARG A 191 -7.46 25.15 -14.71
N GLY A 192 -6.75 24.96 -15.83
CA GLY A 192 -7.21 25.42 -17.13
C GLY A 192 -8.43 24.69 -17.72
N LEU A 193 -8.82 23.52 -17.19
CA LEU A 193 -9.95 22.76 -17.70
C LEU A 193 -11.17 22.89 -16.75
N ASP A 194 -12.31 23.27 -17.33
CA ASP A 194 -13.58 23.30 -16.62
C ASP A 194 -14.04 21.85 -16.31
N PRO A 195 -14.31 21.49 -15.05
CA PRO A 195 -14.87 20.20 -14.72
C PRO A 195 -16.18 19.84 -15.43
N ALA A 196 -16.92 20.82 -15.92
CA ALA A 196 -18.17 20.63 -16.66
C ALA A 196 -17.95 19.99 -18.06
N VAL A 197 -16.74 20.10 -18.63
CA VAL A 197 -16.42 19.48 -19.92
C VAL A 197 -16.03 18.01 -19.80
N ALA A 198 -15.99 17.45 -18.58
CA ALA A 198 -15.61 16.07 -18.35
C ALA A 198 -16.56 15.11 -19.07
N VAL A 199 -16.00 14.14 -19.77
CA VAL A 199 -16.77 13.09 -20.43
C VAL A 199 -16.59 11.80 -19.68
N ALA A 200 -17.68 11.30 -19.09
CA ALA A 200 -17.68 10.03 -18.38
C ALA A 200 -17.52 8.86 -19.36
N GLY A 201 -16.76 7.86 -18.95
CA GLY A 201 -16.65 6.55 -19.60
C GLY A 201 -17.46 5.48 -18.87
N VAL A 202 -17.29 4.23 -19.26
CA VAL A 202 -17.95 3.08 -18.60
C VAL A 202 -17.42 2.89 -17.18
N ARG A 203 -16.11 3.03 -17.00
CA ARG A 203 -15.41 2.80 -15.70
C ARG A 203 -14.92 4.07 -15.03
N SER A 204 -14.98 5.21 -15.69
CA SER A 204 -14.44 6.48 -15.21
C SER A 204 -15.45 7.62 -15.34
N ARG A 205 -15.37 8.60 -14.46
CA ARG A 205 -16.21 9.81 -14.50
C ARG A 205 -15.63 10.91 -15.38
N GLY A 206 -14.38 10.73 -15.83
CA GLY A 206 -13.73 11.65 -16.75
C GLY A 206 -13.11 12.90 -16.14
N LYS A 207 -13.15 13.06 -14.82
CA LYS A 207 -12.46 14.11 -14.06
C LYS A 207 -11.85 13.52 -12.80
N VAL A 208 -10.69 14.01 -12.38
CA VAL A 208 -9.82 13.41 -11.38
C VAL A 208 -9.56 14.32 -10.19
N ALA A 209 -9.76 13.81 -8.99
CA ALA A 209 -9.23 14.36 -7.75
C ALA A 209 -7.94 13.61 -7.40
N LEU A 210 -6.80 14.30 -7.48
CA LEU A 210 -5.51 13.70 -7.19
C LEU A 210 -5.25 13.67 -5.69
N PHE A 211 -5.29 12.47 -5.08
CA PHE A 211 -4.82 12.24 -3.72
C PHE A 211 -3.29 12.36 -3.70
N ALA A 212 -2.79 13.48 -3.18
CA ALA A 212 -1.40 13.87 -3.34
C ALA A 212 -0.39 12.93 -2.66
N THR A 213 -0.84 12.04 -1.77
CA THR A 213 -0.03 11.16 -0.91
C THR A 213 1.04 11.91 -0.11
N CYS A 214 1.57 11.32 0.95
CA CYS A 214 2.66 11.95 1.72
C CYS A 214 3.95 12.02 0.89
N TYR A 215 4.25 10.96 0.13
CA TYR A 215 5.47 10.85 -0.66
C TYR A 215 5.49 11.81 -1.86
N ALA A 216 4.47 11.78 -2.72
CA ALA A 216 4.42 12.68 -3.86
C ALA A 216 4.31 14.15 -3.44
N ASN A 217 3.60 14.43 -2.31
CA ASN A 217 3.46 15.80 -1.83
C ASN A 217 4.77 16.39 -1.30
N ARG A 218 5.59 15.60 -0.60
CA ARG A 218 6.73 16.12 0.18
C ARG A 218 8.10 15.73 -0.37
N ASN A 219 8.19 14.60 -1.08
CA ASN A 219 9.46 14.06 -1.53
C ASN A 219 9.62 14.18 -3.05
N GLU A 220 8.62 13.77 -3.83
CA GLU A 220 8.68 13.72 -5.30
C GLU A 220 7.49 14.46 -5.95
N PRO A 221 7.36 15.79 -5.72
CA PRO A 221 6.25 16.56 -6.30
C PRO A 221 6.26 16.61 -7.84
N GLY A 222 7.41 16.43 -8.48
CA GLY A 222 7.51 16.35 -9.92
C GLY A 222 6.64 15.26 -10.54
N LEU A 223 6.57 14.08 -9.88
CA LEU A 223 5.69 12.98 -10.34
C LEU A 223 4.20 13.39 -10.40
N GLY A 224 3.78 14.20 -9.44
CA GLY A 224 2.40 14.71 -9.42
C GLY A 224 2.17 15.78 -10.49
N GLU A 225 3.14 16.65 -10.72
CA GLU A 225 3.10 17.66 -11.79
C GLU A 225 3.03 16.97 -13.16
N ASP A 226 3.85 15.95 -13.39
CA ASP A 226 3.86 15.18 -14.64
C ASP A 226 2.54 14.45 -14.89
N LEU A 227 1.99 13.79 -13.87
CA LEU A 227 0.69 13.11 -14.00
C LEU A 227 -0.42 14.11 -14.33
N VAL A 228 -0.44 15.25 -13.66
CA VAL A 228 -1.44 16.30 -13.93
C VAL A 228 -1.29 16.82 -15.36
N ALA A 229 -0.06 17.06 -15.83
CA ALA A 229 0.18 17.48 -17.19
C ALA A 229 -0.33 16.44 -18.23
N VAL A 230 -0.11 15.15 -17.97
CA VAL A 230 -0.64 14.07 -18.83
C VAL A 230 -2.17 14.06 -18.85
N LEU A 231 -2.82 14.21 -17.69
CA LEU A 231 -4.28 14.20 -17.59
C LEU A 231 -4.88 15.42 -18.31
N GLU A 232 -4.35 16.62 -18.04
CA GLU A 232 -4.83 17.86 -18.66
C GLU A 232 -4.58 17.89 -20.18
N HIS A 233 -3.44 17.36 -20.66
CA HIS A 233 -3.17 17.19 -22.09
C HIS A 233 -4.25 16.32 -22.79
N ASN A 234 -4.78 15.34 -22.06
CA ASN A 234 -5.84 14.46 -22.55
C ASN A 234 -7.25 15.01 -22.26
N GLY A 235 -7.40 16.27 -21.91
CA GLY A 235 -8.70 16.90 -21.68
C GLY A 235 -9.39 16.43 -20.39
N ILE A 236 -8.65 15.86 -19.45
CA ILE A 236 -9.19 15.37 -18.17
C ILE A 236 -8.99 16.45 -17.10
N PRO A 237 -10.06 17.07 -16.59
CA PRO A 237 -9.98 18.04 -15.52
C PRO A 237 -9.41 17.42 -14.23
N VAL A 238 -8.51 18.15 -13.57
CA VAL A 238 -7.87 17.71 -12.33
C VAL A 238 -8.10 18.69 -11.20
N THR A 239 -8.44 18.17 -10.02
CA THR A 239 -8.41 18.91 -8.75
C THR A 239 -7.43 18.26 -7.77
N VAL A 240 -6.85 19.06 -6.87
CA VAL A 240 -5.96 18.56 -5.82
C VAL A 240 -6.51 18.98 -4.46
N PRO A 241 -7.17 18.07 -3.73
CA PRO A 241 -7.71 18.38 -2.42
C PRO A 241 -6.61 18.83 -1.44
N GLN A 242 -6.91 19.80 -0.59
CA GLN A 242 -5.90 20.44 0.28
C GLN A 242 -5.87 19.87 1.71
N GLN A 243 -6.91 19.16 2.13
CA GLN A 243 -7.09 18.72 3.53
C GLN A 243 -6.75 17.25 3.78
N GLU A 244 -6.31 16.53 2.77
CA GLU A 244 -5.94 15.12 2.89
C GLU A 244 -4.77 14.93 3.87
N ARG A 245 -4.79 13.79 4.55
CA ARG A 245 -3.71 13.30 5.43
C ARG A 245 -3.08 12.06 4.83
N CYS A 246 -2.00 11.58 5.46
CA CYS A 246 -1.43 10.29 5.10
C CYS A 246 -2.52 9.22 5.05
N CYS A 247 -2.45 8.34 4.05
CA CYS A 247 -3.44 7.25 3.88
C CYS A 247 -3.52 6.32 5.09
N GLY A 248 -2.42 6.14 5.82
CA GLY A 248 -2.32 5.24 6.97
C GLY A 248 -1.51 3.96 6.70
N MET A 249 -1.04 3.73 5.48
CA MET A 249 -0.29 2.50 5.15
C MET A 249 0.93 2.26 6.06
N PRO A 250 1.78 3.25 6.40
CA PRO A 250 2.88 3.04 7.33
C PRO A 250 2.43 2.60 8.74
N ARG A 251 1.22 2.96 9.13
CA ARG A 251 0.60 2.50 10.39
C ARG A 251 0.07 1.07 10.27
N LEU A 252 -0.51 0.74 9.11
CA LEU A 252 -0.94 -0.62 8.80
C LEU A 252 0.23 -1.59 8.87
N GLU A 253 1.36 -1.24 8.28
CA GLU A 253 2.58 -2.05 8.30
C GLU A 253 3.15 -2.27 9.71
N LEU A 254 2.92 -1.35 10.63
CA LEU A 254 3.24 -1.51 12.05
C LEU A 254 2.21 -2.38 12.81
N GLY A 255 1.04 -2.63 12.24
CA GLY A 255 -0.10 -3.25 12.94
C GLY A 255 -0.91 -2.28 13.79
N ASP A 256 -0.71 -0.96 13.69
CA ASP A 256 -1.45 0.08 14.41
C ASP A 256 -2.81 0.37 13.75
N LEU A 257 -3.74 -0.59 13.88
CA LEU A 257 -5.05 -0.52 13.23
C LEU A 257 -5.92 0.63 13.73
N GLU A 258 -5.75 1.05 14.98
CA GLU A 258 -6.46 2.21 15.52
C GLU A 258 -6.01 3.52 14.85
N SER A 259 -4.71 3.66 14.53
CA SER A 259 -4.24 4.81 13.77
C SER A 259 -4.69 4.77 12.32
N VAL A 260 -4.84 3.57 11.74
CA VAL A 260 -5.45 3.40 10.40
C VAL A 260 -6.92 3.83 10.43
N ALA A 261 -7.67 3.45 11.47
CA ALA A 261 -9.05 3.90 11.63
C ALA A 261 -9.15 5.44 11.72
N ARG A 262 -8.26 6.08 12.50
CA ARG A 262 -8.22 7.55 12.56
C ARG A 262 -7.89 8.20 11.21
N ALA A 263 -6.95 7.64 10.45
CA ALA A 263 -6.63 8.11 9.11
C ALA A 263 -7.81 7.97 8.15
N LYS A 264 -8.55 6.86 8.24
CA LYS A 264 -9.80 6.63 7.51
C LYS A 264 -10.83 7.71 7.82
N GLU A 265 -11.10 8.00 9.10
CA GLU A 265 -12.06 9.02 9.50
C GLU A 265 -11.70 10.44 9.00
N GLN A 266 -10.42 10.72 8.81
CA GLN A 266 -9.96 12.00 8.28
C GLN A 266 -10.09 12.09 6.76
N ASN A 267 -9.85 11.00 6.03
CA ASN A 267 -9.78 11.02 4.57
C ASN A 267 -11.11 10.63 3.90
N ILE A 268 -11.77 9.58 4.37
CA ILE A 268 -12.94 9.01 3.67
C ILE A 268 -14.09 9.99 3.51
N PRO A 269 -14.50 10.80 4.51
CA PRO A 269 -15.64 11.70 4.33
C PRO A 269 -15.43 12.75 3.25
N GLN A 270 -14.22 13.30 3.13
CA GLN A 270 -13.91 14.29 2.08
C GLN A 270 -13.77 13.63 0.70
N LEU A 271 -13.18 12.44 0.62
CA LEU A 271 -13.07 11.69 -0.63
C LEU A 271 -14.45 11.22 -1.12
N ALA A 272 -15.33 10.78 -0.22
CA ALA A 272 -16.70 10.39 -0.55
C ALA A 272 -17.51 11.55 -1.14
N ARG A 273 -17.35 12.79 -0.61
CA ARG A 273 -17.97 13.98 -1.21
C ARG A 273 -17.48 14.25 -2.62
N LEU A 274 -16.17 14.15 -2.86
CA LEU A 274 -15.62 14.28 -4.21
C LEU A 274 -16.19 13.24 -5.17
N VAL A 275 -16.37 11.99 -4.69
CA VAL A 275 -17.01 10.93 -5.48
C VAL A 275 -18.48 11.27 -5.77
N ASP A 276 -19.22 11.82 -4.79
CA ASP A 276 -20.60 12.28 -4.99
C ASP A 276 -20.69 13.45 -5.99
N ASP A 277 -19.68 14.32 -6.00
CA ASP A 277 -19.52 15.42 -6.98
C ASP A 277 -19.03 14.92 -8.35
N GLY A 278 -18.92 13.60 -8.54
CA GLY A 278 -18.57 12.98 -9.80
C GLY A 278 -17.08 12.94 -10.12
N TRP A 279 -16.20 13.00 -9.13
CA TRP A 279 -14.77 12.83 -9.32
C TRP A 279 -14.32 11.37 -9.15
N ASP A 280 -13.39 10.94 -9.99
CA ASP A 280 -12.56 9.76 -9.72
C ASP A 280 -11.38 10.15 -8.85
N ILE A 281 -10.92 9.25 -7.99
CA ILE A 281 -9.78 9.51 -7.12
C ILE A 281 -8.55 8.79 -7.68
N LEU A 282 -7.44 9.49 -7.85
CA LEU A 282 -6.16 8.91 -8.26
C LEU A 282 -5.10 9.11 -7.18
N ALA A 283 -4.22 8.13 -7.01
CA ALA A 283 -3.02 8.26 -6.19
C ALA A 283 -1.80 7.68 -6.92
N LEU A 284 -0.67 8.38 -6.82
CA LEU A 284 0.59 7.99 -7.48
C LEU A 284 1.30 6.81 -6.79
N VAL A 285 1.05 6.61 -5.50
CA VAL A 285 1.76 5.61 -4.69
C VAL A 285 0.94 4.34 -4.62
N PRO A 286 1.42 3.20 -5.18
CA PRO A 286 0.66 1.95 -5.26
C PRO A 286 0.16 1.44 -3.91
N SER A 287 0.95 1.60 -2.84
CA SER A 287 0.54 1.18 -1.50
C SER A 287 -0.64 2.00 -0.95
N CYS A 288 -0.77 3.28 -1.32
CA CYS A 288 -1.96 4.08 -1.00
C CYS A 288 -3.18 3.59 -1.79
N VAL A 289 -2.99 3.25 -3.07
CA VAL A 289 -4.06 2.67 -3.91
C VAL A 289 -4.53 1.35 -3.31
N LEU A 290 -3.61 0.46 -2.98
CA LEU A 290 -3.90 -0.83 -2.33
C LEU A 290 -4.70 -0.63 -1.04
N LEU A 291 -4.30 0.33 -0.20
CA LEU A 291 -4.99 0.61 1.05
C LEU A 291 -6.44 1.03 0.80
N PHE A 292 -6.69 2.04 -0.03
CA PHE A 292 -8.05 2.56 -0.27
C PHE A 292 -8.92 1.56 -1.03
N LYS A 293 -8.37 0.85 -2.02
CA LYS A 293 -9.16 -0.07 -2.86
C LYS A 293 -9.44 -1.42 -2.19
N GLN A 294 -8.51 -1.92 -1.38
CA GLN A 294 -8.58 -3.31 -0.90
C GLN A 294 -8.56 -3.41 0.63
N GLN A 295 -7.60 -2.78 1.30
CA GLN A 295 -7.41 -3.00 2.74
C GLN A 295 -8.50 -2.33 3.59
N LEU A 296 -8.87 -1.08 3.28
CA LEU A 296 -9.94 -0.39 4.03
C LEU A 296 -11.30 -1.10 3.89
N PRO A 297 -11.75 -1.55 2.72
CA PRO A 297 -12.99 -2.34 2.61
C PRO A 297 -12.98 -3.65 3.44
N LEU A 298 -11.82 -4.27 3.63
CA LEU A 298 -11.69 -5.47 4.46
C LEU A 298 -11.72 -5.16 5.95
N LEU A 299 -11.07 -4.07 6.35
CA LEU A 299 -11.03 -3.63 7.76
C LEU A 299 -12.33 -2.96 8.23
N PHE A 300 -13.10 -2.38 7.31
CA PHE A 300 -14.32 -1.60 7.58
C PHE A 300 -15.46 -2.00 6.64
N ALA A 301 -15.72 -3.31 6.56
CA ALA A 301 -16.67 -3.91 5.60
C ALA A 301 -18.11 -3.36 5.70
N GLY A 302 -18.50 -2.84 6.87
CA GLY A 302 -19.81 -2.20 7.08
C GLY A 302 -19.89 -0.72 6.68
N ASP A 303 -18.77 -0.10 6.24
CA ASP A 303 -18.71 1.33 5.95
C ASP A 303 -18.99 1.60 4.45
N GLU A 304 -20.17 2.09 4.13
CA GLU A 304 -20.57 2.36 2.75
C GLU A 304 -19.76 3.49 2.09
N GLN A 305 -19.26 4.46 2.86
CA GLN A 305 -18.41 5.51 2.31
C GLN A 305 -17.03 4.93 1.90
N VAL A 306 -16.50 4.00 2.67
CA VAL A 306 -15.27 3.27 2.31
C VAL A 306 -15.46 2.52 1.00
N LYS A 307 -16.56 1.77 0.85
CA LYS A 307 -16.87 1.05 -0.39
C LYS A 307 -17.03 1.99 -1.58
N LYS A 308 -17.73 3.11 -1.39
CA LYS A 308 -17.92 4.15 -2.41
C LYS A 308 -16.58 4.71 -2.89
N VAL A 309 -15.69 5.08 -1.96
CA VAL A 309 -14.36 5.61 -2.29
C VAL A 309 -13.52 4.54 -2.97
N ALA A 310 -13.51 3.30 -2.46
CA ALA A 310 -12.76 2.20 -3.05
C ALA A 310 -13.14 1.93 -4.52
N ALA A 311 -14.42 2.00 -4.84
CA ALA A 311 -14.93 1.81 -6.21
C ALA A 311 -14.52 2.94 -7.18
N ALA A 312 -14.28 4.15 -6.67
CA ALA A 312 -13.88 5.31 -7.45
C ALA A 312 -12.37 5.60 -7.39
N PHE A 313 -11.60 4.75 -6.70
CA PHE A 313 -10.17 4.92 -6.53
C PHE A 313 -9.39 4.18 -7.61
N PHE A 314 -8.40 4.82 -8.23
CA PHE A 314 -7.63 4.26 -9.34
C PHE A 314 -6.14 4.42 -9.12
N ASP A 315 -5.38 3.45 -9.64
CA ASP A 315 -3.99 3.62 -10.02
C ASP A 315 -3.92 4.44 -11.33
N PRO A 316 -2.90 5.30 -11.54
CA PRO A 316 -2.79 6.10 -12.75
C PRO A 316 -2.79 5.29 -14.05
N PHE A 317 -2.11 4.14 -14.08
CA PHE A 317 -2.07 3.30 -15.28
C PHE A 317 -3.40 2.58 -15.50
N GLU A 318 -4.08 2.13 -14.44
CA GLU A 318 -5.43 1.58 -14.52
C GLU A 318 -6.41 2.61 -15.11
N TYR A 319 -6.34 3.86 -14.64
CA TYR A 319 -7.18 4.94 -15.11
C TYR A 319 -6.91 5.26 -16.59
N LEU A 320 -5.66 5.48 -16.96
CA LEU A 320 -5.28 5.77 -18.33
C LEU A 320 -5.64 4.63 -19.28
N LEU A 321 -5.46 3.37 -18.86
CA LEU A 321 -5.86 2.20 -19.65
C LEU A 321 -7.37 2.14 -19.86
N ALA A 322 -8.16 2.44 -18.83
CA ALA A 322 -9.61 2.50 -18.94
C ALA A 322 -10.03 3.58 -19.96
N ARG A 323 -9.46 4.78 -19.86
CA ARG A 323 -9.71 5.88 -20.80
C ARG A 323 -9.26 5.55 -22.22
N HIS A 324 -8.10 4.89 -22.38
CA HIS A 324 -7.61 4.47 -23.70
C HIS A 324 -8.54 3.44 -24.36
N LYS A 325 -8.99 2.43 -23.64
CA LYS A 325 -9.93 1.41 -24.14
C LYS A 325 -11.27 1.99 -24.56
N GLU A 326 -11.68 3.08 -23.97
CA GLU A 326 -12.90 3.82 -24.27
C GLU A 326 -12.72 4.90 -25.35
N HIS A 327 -11.51 5.01 -25.94
CA HIS A 327 -11.13 6.01 -26.95
C HIS A 327 -11.23 7.48 -26.49
N TRP A 328 -11.15 7.73 -25.18
CA TRP A 328 -11.21 9.07 -24.58
C TRP A 328 -9.84 9.74 -24.40
N LEU A 329 -8.74 9.12 -24.78
CA LEU A 329 -7.43 9.77 -24.81
C LEU A 329 -7.24 10.40 -26.18
N ASN A 330 -7.27 11.74 -26.22
CA ASN A 330 -7.05 12.56 -27.41
C ASN A 330 -5.60 12.56 -27.79
N GLN A 331 -4.97 11.74 -28.42
CA GLN A 331 -3.57 11.73 -28.82
C GLN A 331 -2.60 11.51 -27.64
N CYS A 332 -2.21 10.29 -27.45
CA CYS A 332 -0.99 10.01 -26.72
C CYS A 332 0.18 10.48 -27.60
N PRO A 333 0.93 11.56 -27.25
CA PRO A 333 2.11 12.00 -28.02
C PRO A 333 3.22 10.96 -27.99
N PHE A 334 3.15 10.04 -27.03
CA PHE A 334 3.94 8.83 -27.00
C PHE A 334 3.14 7.75 -27.73
N ARG A 335 3.64 7.24 -28.84
CA ARG A 335 3.31 5.88 -29.23
C ARG A 335 3.64 5.04 -28.00
N LEU A 336 2.60 4.62 -27.27
CA LEU A 336 2.75 3.59 -26.26
C LEU A 336 3.35 2.40 -27.02
N GLY A 337 4.67 2.34 -27.05
CA GLY A 337 5.36 1.16 -27.50
C GLY A 337 4.76 0.06 -26.69
N VAL A 338 4.22 -0.96 -27.33
CA VAL A 338 3.74 -2.16 -26.67
C VAL A 338 4.89 -2.59 -25.76
N PHE A 339 4.76 -2.31 -24.47
CA PHE A 339 5.63 -2.92 -23.47
C PHE A 339 5.34 -4.41 -23.57
N LYS A 340 6.11 -5.11 -24.39
CA LYS A 340 6.24 -6.55 -24.28
C LYS A 340 6.82 -6.76 -22.89
N VAL A 341 5.95 -7.09 -21.93
CA VAL A 341 6.38 -7.70 -20.69
C VAL A 341 7.09 -8.97 -21.14
N GLY A 342 8.42 -8.96 -21.09
CA GLY A 342 9.22 -10.16 -21.32
C GLY A 342 8.79 -11.20 -20.29
N HIS A 343 8.45 -12.37 -20.79
CA HIS A 343 8.18 -13.56 -19.97
C HIS A 343 9.41 -13.97 -19.19
#